data_d3849a93e8864f80927554feb1999090
#
_entry.id   d3849a93e8864f80927554feb1999090
#
_cell.length_a   1.000
_cell.length_b   1.000
_cell.length_c   1.000
_cell.angle_alpha   90.00
_cell.angle_beta   90.00
_cell.angle_gamma   90.00
#
_symmetry.space_group_name_H-M   'P 1'
#
loop_
_entity.id
_entity.type
_entity.pdbx_description
1 polymer ?
#
loop_
_entity_poly.entity_id
_entity_poly.type
_entity_poly.pdbx_seq_one_letter_code
_entity_poly.pdbx_strand_id
1 'polypeptide(L)'
;MKSYLRIGVGQMKARRILLLACCLVVLSANALPGQTVDKKRLKDISFDDVKFDIKKGTPFKRSMLTKEIEAMDGQLIRVRGYMLPSFQQSGIKKFVLVRDNMECCFGPGAAIFDCIIVEMQGSSSASFSVRPLAVEGIFTISEFKGPDGKHLAVYAIKGRSVK
;
A
#
# COMPACT_ATOMS: atom_id res chain seq x y z
N MET A 1 53.39 -54.08 48.32
CA MET A 1 52.31 -54.86 47.71
C MET A 1 50.98 -54.15 48.00
N LYS A 2 50.24 -53.85 46.93
CA LYS A 2 48.84 -53.37 46.85
C LYS A 2 48.56 -51.89 47.17
N SER A 3 48.78 -51.07 46.15
CA SER A 3 48.05 -49.85 45.90
C SER A 3 46.77 -50.21 45.17
N TYR A 4 45.64 -49.74 45.59
CA TYR A 4 44.43 -49.65 44.74
C TYR A 4 43.66 -48.38 45.12
N LEU A 5 43.78 -47.42 44.29
CA LEU A 5 42.80 -46.83 43.41
C LEU A 5 41.51 -46.30 44.10
N ARG A 6 41.47 -44.99 44.35
CA ARG A 6 40.23 -44.22 44.54
C ARG A 6 40.19 -43.10 43.51
N ILE A 7 39.58 -43.39 42.37
CA ILE A 7 39.26 -42.39 41.39
C ILE A 7 37.74 -42.51 41.10
N GLY A 8 37.00 -41.43 41.24
CA GLY A 8 35.88 -41.24 40.33
C GLY A 8 34.50 -41.21 40.88
N VAL A 9 34.16 -40.52 41.95
CA VAL A 9 32.73 -40.20 42.22
C VAL A 9 32.40 -38.69 42.19
N GLY A 10 33.40 -37.82 42.25
CA GLY A 10 33.17 -36.36 42.31
C GLY A 10 32.89 -35.65 40.92
N GLN A 11 33.39 -36.24 39.85
CA GLN A 11 33.34 -35.56 38.53
C GLN A 11 32.00 -35.66 37.80
N MET A 12 31.16 -36.65 38.11
CA MET A 12 29.90 -36.83 37.39
C MET A 12 28.78 -35.87 37.84
N LYS A 13 28.83 -35.40 39.09
CA LYS A 13 27.81 -34.46 39.60
C LYS A 13 28.03 -33.03 39.08
N ALA A 14 29.26 -32.58 38.90
CA ALA A 14 29.60 -31.25 38.41
C ALA A 14 29.21 -31.07 36.91
N ARG A 15 29.40 -32.10 36.07
CA ARG A 15 29.02 -32.04 34.64
C ARG A 15 27.52 -32.00 34.43
N ARG A 16 26.71 -32.64 35.27
CA ARG A 16 25.24 -32.61 35.17
C ARG A 16 24.65 -31.26 35.59
N ILE A 17 25.23 -30.58 36.55
CA ILE A 17 24.82 -29.27 37.01
C ILE A 17 25.16 -28.20 35.94
N LEU A 18 26.32 -28.32 35.27
CA LEU A 18 26.74 -27.39 34.20
C LEU A 18 25.86 -27.51 32.96
N LEU A 19 25.40 -28.72 32.60
CA LEU A 19 24.49 -28.92 31.45
C LEU A 19 23.07 -28.44 31.74
N LEU A 20 22.58 -28.50 32.94
CA LEU A 20 21.28 -27.96 33.35
C LEU A 20 21.28 -26.43 33.40
N ALA A 21 22.38 -25.78 33.77
CA ALA A 21 22.51 -24.33 33.76
C ALA A 21 22.56 -23.78 32.32
N CYS A 22 23.16 -24.50 31.38
CA CYS A 22 23.23 -24.10 29.98
C CYS A 22 21.86 -24.17 29.26
N CYS A 23 20.98 -25.12 29.64
CA CYS A 23 19.64 -25.24 29.08
C CYS A 23 18.68 -24.13 29.53
N LEU A 24 18.88 -23.52 30.70
CA LEU A 24 18.03 -22.44 31.23
C LEU A 24 18.34 -21.08 30.59
N VAL A 25 19.52 -20.87 30.03
CA VAL A 25 19.90 -19.61 29.40
C VAL A 25 19.40 -19.52 27.93
N VAL A 26 19.10 -20.63 27.27
CA VAL A 26 18.67 -20.66 25.85
C VAL A 26 17.17 -20.42 25.69
N LEU A 27 16.36 -20.49 26.76
CA LEU A 27 14.90 -20.30 26.67
C LEU A 27 14.42 -18.82 26.72
N SER A 28 15.33 -17.87 26.94
CA SER A 28 14.93 -16.44 27.09
C SER A 28 15.19 -15.55 25.89
N ALA A 29 15.57 -16.08 24.71
CA ALA A 29 16.01 -15.28 23.56
C ALA A 29 15.11 -15.33 22.33
N ASN A 30 13.82 -15.67 22.45
CA ASN A 30 12.89 -15.63 21.32
C ASN A 30 11.64 -14.79 21.62
N ALA A 31 11.82 -13.61 22.19
CA ALA A 31 10.85 -12.53 22.01
C ALA A 31 11.14 -11.88 20.67
N LEU A 32 10.67 -12.48 19.57
CA LEU A 32 10.52 -11.77 18.30
C LEU A 32 9.60 -10.57 18.56
N PRO A 33 10.04 -9.33 18.24
CA PRO A 33 9.13 -8.21 18.28
C PRO A 33 8.02 -8.56 17.28
N GLY A 34 6.82 -8.81 17.79
CA GLY A 34 5.65 -8.99 16.97
C GLY A 34 5.55 -7.76 16.08
N GLN A 35 5.81 -7.91 14.79
CA GLN A 35 5.46 -6.92 13.80
C GLN A 35 3.94 -6.78 13.91
N THR A 36 3.50 -5.74 14.60
CA THR A 36 2.14 -5.28 14.51
C THR A 36 1.94 -4.91 13.05
N VAL A 37 1.37 -5.84 12.29
CA VAL A 37 0.83 -5.53 10.97
C VAL A 37 -0.26 -4.51 11.24
N ASP A 38 0.10 -3.24 11.09
CA ASP A 38 -0.85 -2.14 11.18
C ASP A 38 -1.89 -2.42 10.09
N LYS A 39 -3.02 -3.00 10.52
CA LYS A 39 -4.15 -3.33 9.64
C LYS A 39 -4.76 -2.01 9.23
N LYS A 40 -4.13 -1.39 8.23
CA LYS A 40 -4.48 -0.10 7.70
C LYS A 40 -5.98 -0.08 7.43
N ARG A 41 -6.72 0.68 8.24
CA ARG A 41 -8.17 0.73 8.20
C ARG A 41 -8.62 1.27 6.84
N LEU A 42 -9.45 0.52 6.13
CA LEU A 42 -10.01 0.95 4.85
C LEU A 42 -10.88 2.19 5.08
N LYS A 43 -10.59 3.26 4.36
CA LYS A 43 -11.34 4.52 4.36
C LYS A 43 -12.09 4.64 3.04
N ASP A 44 -13.42 4.77 3.09
CA ASP A 44 -14.21 5.12 1.91
C ASP A 44 -14.05 6.61 1.63
N ILE A 45 -13.73 6.95 0.38
CA ILE A 45 -13.61 8.32 -0.10
C ILE A 45 -14.34 8.50 -1.43
N SER A 46 -14.65 9.74 -1.75
CA SER A 46 -15.18 10.19 -3.03
C SER A 46 -14.19 11.11 -3.73
N PHE A 47 -14.45 11.48 -4.98
CA PHE A 47 -13.67 12.50 -5.68
C PHE A 47 -13.81 13.90 -5.06
N ASP A 48 -14.88 14.16 -4.30
CA ASP A 48 -15.03 15.42 -3.57
C ASP A 48 -14.07 15.56 -2.40
N ASP A 49 -13.66 14.44 -1.79
CA ASP A 49 -12.69 14.43 -0.69
C ASP A 49 -11.25 14.74 -1.16
N VAL A 50 -10.98 14.61 -2.46
CA VAL A 50 -9.65 14.87 -3.06
C VAL A 50 -9.64 16.13 -3.93
N LYS A 51 -10.73 16.90 -3.90
CA LYS A 51 -10.85 18.17 -4.63
C LYS A 51 -10.07 19.27 -3.92
N PHE A 52 -9.37 20.09 -4.70
CA PHE A 52 -8.66 21.26 -4.22
C PHE A 52 -8.81 22.41 -5.20
N ASP A 53 -8.54 23.63 -4.74
CA ASP A 53 -8.69 24.83 -5.58
C ASP A 53 -7.49 24.98 -6.52
N ILE A 54 -7.76 24.93 -7.84
CA ILE A 54 -6.78 25.15 -8.88
C ILE A 54 -7.44 25.80 -10.10
N LYS A 55 -6.88 26.90 -10.58
CA LYS A 55 -7.33 27.54 -11.81
C LYS A 55 -6.88 26.73 -13.02
N LYS A 56 -7.76 26.60 -14.02
CA LYS A 56 -7.46 25.90 -15.28
C LYS A 56 -6.18 26.47 -15.91
N GLY A 57 -5.28 25.58 -16.31
CA GLY A 57 -3.99 25.95 -16.92
C GLY A 57 -2.89 26.33 -15.94
N THR A 58 -3.17 26.40 -14.64
CA THR A 58 -2.13 26.61 -13.63
C THR A 58 -1.33 25.34 -13.41
N PRO A 59 0.02 25.38 -13.41
CA PRO A 59 0.82 24.23 -13.04
C PRO A 59 0.53 23.78 -11.60
N PHE A 60 0.36 22.48 -11.41
CA PHE A 60 0.16 21.93 -10.08
C PHE A 60 1.41 22.14 -9.21
N LYS A 61 1.17 22.44 -7.93
CA LYS A 61 2.17 22.43 -6.87
C LYS A 61 1.58 21.70 -5.67
N ARG A 62 2.37 20.84 -5.03
CA ARG A 62 1.92 20.05 -3.87
C ARG A 62 1.37 20.95 -2.74
N SER A 63 1.88 22.17 -2.59
CA SER A 63 1.37 23.15 -1.62
C SER A 63 -0.07 23.64 -1.85
N MET A 64 -0.69 23.28 -2.97
CA MET A 64 -2.12 23.56 -3.24
C MET A 64 -3.06 22.56 -2.60
N LEU A 65 -2.52 21.40 -2.14
CA LEU A 65 -3.32 20.37 -1.50
C LEU A 65 -3.71 20.79 -0.08
N THR A 66 -4.88 20.36 0.35
CA THR A 66 -5.32 20.56 1.74
C THR A 66 -4.62 19.56 2.66
N LYS A 67 -4.61 19.84 3.96
CA LYS A 67 -4.02 18.94 4.97
C LYS A 67 -4.73 17.58 5.00
N GLU A 68 -6.02 17.56 4.72
CA GLU A 68 -6.85 16.35 4.66
C GLU A 68 -6.42 15.45 3.49
N ILE A 69 -6.13 16.04 2.32
CA ILE A 69 -5.62 15.31 1.15
C ILE A 69 -4.21 14.78 1.42
N GLU A 70 -3.33 15.63 1.98
CA GLU A 70 -1.97 15.20 2.37
C GLU A 70 -1.99 14.04 3.38
N ALA A 71 -2.92 14.06 4.33
CA ALA A 71 -3.07 12.99 5.32
C ALA A 71 -3.57 11.66 4.70
N MET A 72 -4.15 11.68 3.50
CA MET A 72 -4.56 10.47 2.77
C MET A 72 -3.40 9.78 2.05
N ASP A 73 -2.28 10.48 1.84
CA ASP A 73 -1.11 9.91 1.17
C ASP A 73 -0.62 8.66 1.92
N GLY A 74 -0.52 7.55 1.19
CA GLY A 74 -0.18 6.25 1.75
C GLY A 74 -1.31 5.56 2.51
N GLN A 75 -2.55 6.05 2.59
CA GLN A 75 -3.67 5.38 3.27
C GLN A 75 -4.29 4.30 2.37
N LEU A 76 -4.89 3.28 3.02
CA LEU A 76 -5.73 2.30 2.34
C LEU A 76 -7.12 2.89 2.16
N ILE A 77 -7.51 3.11 0.91
CA ILE A 77 -8.78 3.72 0.57
C ILE A 77 -9.63 2.83 -0.34
N ARG A 78 -10.91 3.15 -0.39
CA ARG A 78 -11.84 2.74 -1.45
C ARG A 78 -12.41 3.99 -2.08
N VAL A 79 -12.36 4.05 -3.40
CA VAL A 79 -12.98 5.14 -4.18
C VAL A 79 -13.82 4.55 -5.30
N ARG A 80 -14.94 5.21 -5.61
CA ARG A 80 -15.87 4.79 -6.66
C ARG A 80 -15.81 5.75 -7.82
N GLY A 81 -15.78 5.22 -9.05
CA GLY A 81 -15.72 6.02 -10.29
C GLY A 81 -15.90 5.16 -11.52
N TYR A 82 -15.61 5.71 -12.67
CA TYR A 82 -15.70 5.04 -13.97
C TYR A 82 -14.32 4.77 -14.54
N MET A 83 -14.15 3.62 -15.16
CA MET A 83 -12.93 3.32 -15.91
C MET A 83 -12.98 3.99 -17.28
N LEU A 84 -11.95 4.73 -17.65
CA LEU A 84 -11.82 5.19 -19.03
C LEU A 84 -11.69 3.99 -19.98
N PRO A 85 -12.24 4.12 -21.21
CA PRO A 85 -12.17 3.05 -22.21
C PRO A 85 -10.74 2.55 -22.42
N SER A 86 -10.59 1.22 -22.51
CA SER A 86 -9.34 0.52 -22.76
C SER A 86 -9.51 -0.41 -23.95
N PHE A 87 -8.44 -0.64 -24.69
CA PHE A 87 -8.41 -1.66 -25.75
C PHE A 87 -8.47 -3.08 -25.18
N GLN A 88 -8.13 -3.26 -23.90
CA GLN A 88 -8.20 -4.54 -23.19
C GLN A 88 -9.55 -4.68 -22.48
N GLN A 89 -10.19 -5.84 -22.58
CA GLN A 89 -11.45 -6.14 -21.89
C GLN A 89 -11.22 -6.76 -20.50
N SER A 90 -10.09 -7.44 -20.31
CA SER A 90 -9.74 -8.12 -19.05
C SER A 90 -8.22 -8.11 -18.83
N GLY A 91 -7.80 -8.48 -17.63
CA GLY A 91 -6.37 -8.52 -17.30
C GLY A 91 -5.73 -7.13 -17.21
N ILE A 92 -6.53 -6.07 -17.10
CA ILE A 92 -6.06 -4.69 -17.11
C ILE A 92 -5.24 -4.42 -15.84
N LYS A 93 -3.97 -4.05 -16.02
CA LYS A 93 -3.06 -3.74 -14.92
C LYS A 93 -2.99 -2.26 -14.60
N LYS A 94 -3.23 -1.40 -15.59
CA LYS A 94 -3.19 0.05 -15.43
C LYS A 94 -4.34 0.70 -16.17
N PHE A 95 -5.04 1.60 -15.50
CA PHE A 95 -6.15 2.34 -16.09
C PHE A 95 -6.35 3.68 -15.38
N VAL A 96 -7.16 4.54 -15.97
CA VAL A 96 -7.58 5.80 -15.37
C VAL A 96 -8.99 5.62 -14.80
N LEU A 97 -9.14 5.93 -13.52
CA LEU A 97 -10.42 6.05 -12.85
C LEU A 97 -10.84 7.51 -12.85
N VAL A 98 -12.05 7.80 -13.31
CA VAL A 98 -12.58 9.15 -13.43
C VAL A 98 -13.85 9.32 -12.61
N ARG A 99 -14.11 10.55 -12.19
CA ARG A 99 -15.32 10.92 -11.46
C ARG A 99 -16.58 10.62 -12.25
N ASP A 100 -16.60 11.05 -13.51
CA ASP A 100 -17.75 10.97 -14.41
C ASP A 100 -17.31 10.43 -15.78
N ASN A 101 -18.14 9.56 -16.37
CA ASN A 101 -17.90 9.02 -17.71
C ASN A 101 -18.22 10.02 -18.84
N MET A 102 -18.92 11.11 -18.54
CA MET A 102 -19.23 12.18 -19.47
C MET A 102 -18.09 13.20 -19.60
N GLU A 103 -17.23 13.30 -18.58
CA GLU A 103 -16.06 14.17 -18.60
C GLU A 103 -14.80 13.34 -18.87
N CYS A 104 -14.29 13.44 -20.10
CA CYS A 104 -13.01 12.81 -20.43
C CYS A 104 -11.87 13.58 -19.76
N CYS A 105 -11.05 12.92 -18.94
CA CYS A 105 -9.88 13.50 -18.27
C CYS A 105 -8.89 14.17 -19.21
N PHE A 106 -8.89 13.77 -20.47
CA PHE A 106 -8.05 14.33 -21.53
C PHE A 106 -8.80 15.35 -22.39
N GLY A 107 -10.05 15.66 -22.04
CA GLY A 107 -10.87 16.68 -22.71
C GLY A 107 -10.71 18.07 -22.10
N PRO A 108 -11.23 19.12 -22.77
CA PRO A 108 -11.04 20.51 -22.38
C PRO A 108 -11.74 20.93 -21.07
N GLY A 109 -12.41 20.00 -20.35
CA GLY A 109 -13.23 20.29 -19.16
C GLY A 109 -12.79 19.67 -17.85
N ALA A 110 -12.10 18.52 -17.87
CA ALA A 110 -11.78 17.78 -16.65
C ALA A 110 -10.69 18.45 -15.80
N ALA A 111 -10.89 18.46 -14.49
CA ALA A 111 -9.87 18.88 -13.54
C ALA A 111 -8.88 17.74 -13.25
N ILE A 112 -7.63 18.09 -12.96
CA ILE A 112 -6.57 17.10 -12.70
C ILE A 112 -6.84 16.23 -11.46
N PHE A 113 -7.73 16.65 -10.57
CA PHE A 113 -8.17 15.89 -9.39
C PHE A 113 -9.38 14.98 -9.68
N ASP A 114 -10.04 15.11 -10.84
CA ASP A 114 -11.11 14.21 -11.26
C ASP A 114 -10.61 12.92 -11.92
N CYS A 115 -9.28 12.75 -11.96
CA CYS A 115 -8.59 11.62 -12.54
C CYS A 115 -7.62 10.98 -11.54
N ILE A 116 -7.71 9.66 -11.41
CA ILE A 116 -6.81 8.86 -10.56
C ILE A 116 -6.19 7.75 -11.42
N ILE A 117 -4.88 7.67 -11.43
CA ILE A 117 -4.18 6.57 -12.09
C ILE A 117 -4.23 5.33 -11.18
N VAL A 118 -4.79 4.25 -11.68
CA VAL A 118 -4.84 2.98 -10.94
C VAL A 118 -3.84 2.00 -11.52
N GLU A 119 -2.98 1.46 -10.66
CA GLU A 119 -1.98 0.46 -11.00
C GLU A 119 -2.19 -0.78 -10.14
N MET A 120 -2.72 -1.86 -10.74
CA MET A 120 -3.06 -3.10 -10.04
C MET A 120 -1.80 -3.83 -9.58
N GLN A 121 -1.76 -4.21 -8.31
CA GLN A 121 -0.60 -4.82 -7.67
C GLN A 121 -0.64 -6.35 -7.72
N GLY A 122 0.54 -6.97 -7.77
CA GLY A 122 0.68 -8.43 -7.75
C GLY A 122 -0.03 -9.12 -8.90
N SER A 123 -0.79 -10.18 -8.61
CA SER A 123 -1.61 -10.91 -9.57
C SER A 123 -2.95 -10.24 -9.87
N SER A 124 -3.37 -9.23 -9.11
CA SER A 124 -4.65 -8.54 -9.29
C SER A 124 -4.72 -7.82 -10.63
N SER A 125 -5.89 -7.81 -11.24
CA SER A 125 -6.19 -7.10 -12.48
C SER A 125 -7.66 -6.65 -12.47
N ALA A 126 -8.00 -5.74 -13.38
CA ALA A 126 -9.37 -5.28 -13.59
C ALA A 126 -9.93 -5.80 -14.91
N SER A 127 -11.24 -5.81 -15.02
CA SER A 127 -11.96 -5.97 -16.30
C SER A 127 -12.67 -4.66 -16.62
N PHE A 128 -12.74 -4.34 -17.90
CA PHE A 128 -13.43 -3.12 -18.35
C PHE A 128 -14.92 -3.18 -18.00
N SER A 129 -15.44 -2.07 -17.53
CA SER A 129 -16.85 -1.90 -17.20
C SER A 129 -17.32 -0.50 -17.60
N VAL A 130 -18.49 -0.43 -18.22
CA VAL A 130 -19.19 0.84 -18.47
C VAL A 130 -19.96 1.33 -17.23
N ARG A 131 -20.11 0.46 -16.22
CA ARG A 131 -20.72 0.81 -14.93
C ARG A 131 -19.65 1.34 -13.96
N PRO A 132 -20.03 2.18 -12.99
CA PRO A 132 -19.11 2.61 -11.96
C PRO A 132 -18.58 1.38 -11.19
N LEU A 133 -17.30 1.42 -10.87
CA LEU A 133 -16.60 0.39 -10.12
C LEU A 133 -15.93 1.00 -8.88
N ALA A 134 -15.69 0.17 -7.88
CA ALA A 134 -14.99 0.56 -6.67
C ALA A 134 -13.57 0.00 -6.68
N VAL A 135 -12.58 0.85 -6.53
CA VAL A 135 -11.17 0.49 -6.43
C VAL A 135 -10.74 0.56 -4.97
N GLU A 136 -10.14 -0.51 -4.46
CA GLU A 136 -9.50 -0.54 -3.15
C GLU A 136 -7.98 -0.60 -3.33
N GLY A 137 -7.25 0.26 -2.63
CA GLY A 137 -5.79 0.28 -2.73
C GLY A 137 -5.15 1.39 -1.91
N ILE A 138 -3.83 1.50 -2.01
CA ILE A 138 -3.07 2.56 -1.35
C ILE A 138 -3.12 3.81 -2.21
N PHE A 139 -3.68 4.87 -1.66
CA PHE A 139 -3.70 6.19 -2.27
C PHE A 139 -2.31 6.82 -2.23
N THR A 140 -1.90 7.47 -3.29
CA THR A 140 -0.63 8.20 -3.36
C THR A 140 -0.80 9.50 -4.12
N ILE A 141 -0.16 10.56 -3.64
CA ILE A 141 -0.03 11.82 -4.35
C ILE A 141 1.13 11.66 -5.34
N SER A 142 0.80 11.57 -6.62
CA SER A 142 1.78 11.29 -7.69
C SER A 142 1.40 12.04 -8.95
N GLU A 143 2.29 12.90 -9.43
CA GLU A 143 2.09 13.68 -10.63
C GLU A 143 2.20 12.82 -11.89
N PHE A 144 1.18 12.89 -12.73
CA PHE A 144 1.21 12.29 -14.06
C PHE A 144 1.08 13.41 -15.12
N LYS A 145 2.08 13.49 -15.99
CA LYS A 145 2.16 14.52 -17.05
C LYS A 145 2.01 13.89 -18.41
N GLY A 146 1.33 14.62 -19.29
CA GLY A 146 1.25 14.28 -20.70
C GLY A 146 2.53 14.60 -21.46
N PRO A 147 2.57 14.24 -22.76
CA PRO A 147 3.71 14.56 -23.64
C PRO A 147 3.97 16.06 -23.77
N ASP A 148 2.95 16.90 -23.56
CA ASP A 148 3.04 18.36 -23.59
C ASP A 148 3.49 18.98 -22.25
N GLY A 149 3.86 18.14 -21.27
CA GLY A 149 4.29 18.55 -19.94
C GLY A 149 3.18 18.99 -18.99
N LYS A 150 1.92 19.02 -19.45
CA LYS A 150 0.79 19.39 -18.61
C LYS A 150 0.41 18.24 -17.68
N HIS A 151 -0.05 18.59 -16.48
CA HIS A 151 -0.58 17.61 -15.54
C HIS A 151 -1.90 17.05 -16.03
N LEU A 152 -1.99 15.73 -16.12
CA LEU A 152 -3.19 14.98 -16.47
C LEU A 152 -3.87 14.39 -15.23
N ALA A 153 -3.09 14.02 -14.22
CA ALA A 153 -3.55 13.59 -12.92
C ALA A 153 -2.48 13.88 -11.85
N VAL A 154 -2.91 13.98 -10.60
CA VAL A 154 -2.03 14.22 -9.45
C VAL A 154 -2.19 13.16 -8.36
N TYR A 155 -2.99 12.15 -8.65
CA TYR A 155 -3.27 11.04 -7.74
C TYR A 155 -3.06 9.70 -8.43
N ALA A 156 -2.58 8.74 -7.66
CA ALA A 156 -2.51 7.35 -8.06
C ALA A 156 -3.01 6.43 -6.94
N ILE A 157 -3.44 5.22 -7.34
CA ILE A 157 -3.80 4.14 -6.42
C ILE A 157 -3.01 2.90 -6.80
N LYS A 158 -2.28 2.35 -5.81
CA LYS A 158 -1.74 0.99 -5.90
C LYS A 158 -2.88 0.02 -5.60
N GLY A 159 -3.60 -0.39 -6.65
CA GLY A 159 -4.85 -1.14 -6.58
C GLY A 159 -4.65 -2.57 -6.08
N ARG A 160 -5.46 -2.99 -5.12
CA ARG A 160 -5.50 -4.36 -4.57
C ARG A 160 -6.68 -5.14 -5.09
N SER A 161 -7.84 -4.50 -5.22
CA SER A 161 -9.06 -5.10 -5.74
C SER A 161 -9.92 -4.07 -6.46
N VAL A 162 -10.73 -4.57 -7.39
CA VAL A 162 -11.77 -3.84 -8.12
C VAL A 162 -13.08 -4.61 -7.99
N LYS A 163 -14.17 -3.90 -7.69
CA LYS A 163 -15.53 -4.48 -7.49
C LYS A 163 -16.56 -3.70 -8.27
#